data_d3b45622166f2523ea598cdd3fd922a3
#
_entry.id   d3b45622166f2523ea598cdd3fd922a3
#
_cell.length_a   1.000
_cell.length_b   1.000
_cell.length_c   1.000
_cell.angle_alpha   90.00
_cell.angle_beta   90.00
_cell.angle_gamma   90.00
#
_symmetry.space_group_name_H-M   'P 1'
#
loop_
_entity.id
_entity.type
_entity.pdbx_description
1 polymer ?
#
loop_
_entity_poly.entity_id
_entity_poly.type
_entity_poly.pdbx_seq_one_letter_code
_entity_poly.pdbx_strand_id
1 'polypeptide(L)'
;GVPEVSPPAGGRGYTIARAYFTMDGAQVQPNKVRVGTRMVTVLTVTPLGAREGRLMVVDPLPAGFEIDNPHLLTTGEVGALDWLSVDTEPQNVEFLTDQFRAAIDQFGTAPIQLAYIVRAVSPGQFHHPAAHVEDMYRPEFRAQGETSQIEVIR
;
A
#
# COMPACT_ATOMS: atom_id res chain seq x y z
N GLY A 1 25.10 9.83 -10.74
CA GLY A 1 25.44 9.02 -9.60
C GLY A 1 25.17 7.54 -9.86
N VAL A 2 25.63 6.72 -8.97
CA VAL A 2 25.35 5.29 -9.02
C VAL A 2 23.88 5.09 -8.65
N PRO A 3 23.08 4.40 -9.50
CA PRO A 3 21.71 4.14 -9.13
C PRO A 3 21.64 3.27 -7.87
N GLU A 4 20.81 3.68 -6.93
CA GLU A 4 20.57 2.87 -5.75
C GLU A 4 19.86 1.60 -6.17
N VAL A 5 20.38 0.47 -5.72
CA VAL A 5 19.72 -0.80 -5.91
C VAL A 5 18.73 -0.97 -4.76
N SER A 6 17.44 -0.96 -5.09
CA SER A 6 16.40 -1.19 -4.10
C SER A 6 16.51 -2.62 -3.57
N PRO A 7 16.30 -2.83 -2.26
CA PRO A 7 16.23 -4.18 -1.73
C PRO A 7 15.13 -4.98 -2.42
N PRO A 8 15.33 -6.28 -2.67
CA PRO A 8 14.26 -7.11 -3.21
C PRO A 8 13.10 -7.23 -2.22
N ALA A 9 11.92 -7.59 -2.74
CA ALA A 9 10.79 -7.92 -1.90
C ALA A 9 11.15 -9.10 -0.98
N GLY A 10 10.67 -9.04 0.27
CA GLY A 10 10.93 -10.09 1.23
C GLY A 10 10.69 -9.62 2.64
N GLY A 11 10.93 -10.51 3.60
CA GLY A 11 10.76 -10.16 4.98
C GLY A 11 10.94 -11.31 5.92
N ARG A 12 10.78 -11.02 7.22
CA ARG A 12 10.83 -11.97 8.31
C ARG A 12 9.58 -11.78 9.17
N GLY A 13 8.82 -12.85 9.34
CA GLY A 13 7.62 -12.87 10.17
C GLY A 13 6.38 -12.36 9.46
N TYR A 14 6.53 -11.56 8.42
CA TYR A 14 5.46 -10.97 7.62
C TYR A 14 5.83 -10.92 6.15
N THR A 15 4.82 -10.80 5.30
CA THR A 15 4.97 -10.34 3.93
C THR A 15 4.06 -9.14 3.72
N ILE A 16 4.39 -8.30 2.76
CA ILE A 16 3.53 -7.19 2.36
C ILE A 16 3.46 -7.12 0.84
N ALA A 17 2.25 -6.97 0.32
CA ALA A 17 1.99 -6.82 -1.09
C ALA A 17 1.12 -5.59 -1.34
N ARG A 18 1.32 -4.94 -2.48
CA ARG A 18 0.55 -3.80 -2.93
C ARG A 18 -0.05 -4.12 -4.29
N ALA A 19 -1.35 -3.92 -4.42
CA ALA A 19 -2.05 -4.09 -5.68
C ALA A 19 -2.87 -2.84 -5.98
N TYR A 20 -3.12 -2.59 -7.27
CA TYR A 20 -3.92 -1.47 -7.72
C TYR A 20 -5.14 -1.98 -8.48
N PHE A 21 -6.22 -1.24 -8.31
CA PHE A 21 -7.50 -1.54 -8.98
C PHE A 21 -8.07 -0.25 -9.54
N THR A 22 -8.78 -0.37 -10.65
CA THR A 22 -9.61 0.74 -11.13
C THR A 22 -10.71 1.02 -10.12
N MET A 23 -11.37 2.15 -10.26
CA MET A 23 -12.52 2.47 -9.39
C MET A 23 -13.67 1.46 -9.57
N ASP A 24 -13.68 0.72 -10.68
CA ASP A 24 -14.65 -0.36 -10.94
C ASP A 24 -14.25 -1.70 -10.31
N GLY A 25 -13.03 -1.80 -9.77
CA GLY A 25 -12.54 -3.01 -9.13
C GLY A 25 -11.72 -3.94 -10.02
N ALA A 26 -11.37 -3.55 -11.23
CA ALA A 26 -10.49 -4.33 -12.08
C ALA A 26 -9.03 -4.14 -11.64
N GLN A 27 -8.30 -5.23 -11.46
CA GLN A 27 -6.89 -5.16 -11.10
C GLN A 27 -6.06 -4.63 -12.27
N VAL A 28 -5.13 -3.71 -12.00
CA VAL A 28 -4.27 -3.09 -13.00
C VAL A 28 -2.82 -3.07 -12.56
N GLN A 29 -1.92 -3.00 -13.55
CA GLN A 29 -0.49 -2.76 -13.35
C GLN A 29 -0.21 -1.32 -13.78
N PRO A 30 -0.01 -0.37 -12.85
CA PRO A 30 0.05 1.05 -13.21
C PRO A 30 1.41 1.48 -13.76
N ASN A 31 1.87 0.85 -14.84
CA ASN A 31 3.14 1.20 -15.49
C ASN A 31 3.07 2.56 -16.18
N LYS A 32 1.90 2.87 -16.72
CA LYS A 32 1.64 4.13 -17.43
C LYS A 32 0.19 4.53 -17.19
N VAL A 33 -0.01 5.71 -16.64
CA VAL A 33 -1.34 6.24 -16.32
C VAL A 33 -1.46 7.68 -16.79
N ARG A 34 -2.67 8.12 -17.05
CA ARG A 34 -2.95 9.53 -17.41
C ARG A 34 -3.11 10.38 -16.16
N VAL A 35 -2.69 11.64 -16.26
CA VAL A 35 -3.01 12.66 -15.24
C VAL A 35 -4.51 12.65 -14.98
N GLY A 36 -4.90 12.67 -13.73
CA GLY A 36 -6.29 12.62 -13.28
C GLY A 36 -6.83 11.23 -13.01
N THR A 37 -6.08 10.17 -13.38
CA THR A 37 -6.50 8.80 -13.11
C THR A 37 -6.53 8.53 -11.60
N ARG A 38 -7.65 7.99 -11.13
CA ARG A 38 -7.85 7.54 -9.77
C ARG A 38 -7.78 6.03 -9.72
N MET A 39 -7.12 5.51 -8.69
CA MET A 39 -6.97 4.07 -8.50
C MET A 39 -7.13 3.74 -7.02
N VAL A 40 -7.60 2.53 -6.75
CA VAL A 40 -7.63 1.99 -5.39
C VAL A 40 -6.33 1.25 -5.14
N THR A 41 -5.62 1.66 -4.11
CA THR A 41 -4.44 0.94 -3.59
C THR A 41 -4.90 -0.03 -2.53
N VAL A 42 -4.50 -1.28 -2.64
CA VAL A 42 -4.76 -2.30 -1.62
C VAL A 42 -3.44 -2.84 -1.10
N LEU A 43 -3.22 -2.68 0.20
CA LEU A 43 -2.06 -3.25 0.89
C LEU A 43 -2.52 -4.51 1.61
N THR A 44 -1.78 -5.60 1.44
CA THR A 44 -2.04 -6.86 2.14
C THR A 44 -0.81 -7.23 2.96
N VAL A 45 -0.98 -7.31 4.27
CA VAL A 45 0.06 -7.76 5.19
C VAL A 45 -0.32 -9.16 5.66
N THR A 46 0.56 -10.13 5.44
CA THR A 46 0.30 -11.53 5.79
C THR A 46 1.29 -11.99 6.86
N PRO A 47 0.80 -12.42 8.04
CA PRO A 47 1.66 -13.04 9.03
C PRO A 47 2.17 -14.40 8.54
N LEU A 48 3.46 -14.67 8.79
CA LEU A 48 4.06 -15.97 8.51
C LEU A 48 3.99 -16.82 9.77
N GLY A 49 2.86 -17.51 9.96
CA GLY A 49 2.52 -18.21 11.16
C GLY A 49 1.71 -17.38 12.14
N ALA A 50 1.23 -17.99 13.22
CA ALA A 50 0.46 -17.29 14.23
C ALA A 50 1.36 -16.32 14.99
N ARG A 51 0.98 -15.03 15.02
CA ARG A 51 1.76 -13.97 15.63
C ARG A 51 0.88 -12.97 16.34
N GLU A 52 1.52 -12.25 17.23
CA GLU A 52 0.96 -11.08 17.88
C GLU A 52 1.98 -9.95 17.73
N GLY A 53 1.55 -8.79 17.34
CA GLY A 53 2.44 -7.65 17.14
C GLY A 53 1.70 -6.33 17.01
N ARG A 54 2.47 -5.26 17.17
CA ARG A 54 1.99 -3.90 16.86
C ARG A 54 2.74 -3.40 15.65
N LEU A 55 2.05 -3.32 14.53
CA LEU A 55 2.66 -3.09 13.23
C LEU A 55 2.53 -1.65 12.81
N MET A 56 3.61 -1.11 12.24
CA MET A 56 3.58 0.12 11.47
C MET A 56 3.68 -0.25 9.99
N VAL A 57 2.63 0.08 9.25
CA VAL A 57 2.58 -0.09 7.79
C VAL A 57 2.82 1.27 7.15
N VAL A 58 3.73 1.32 6.19
CA VAL A 58 4.06 2.55 5.45
C VAL A 58 4.01 2.27 3.96
N ASP A 59 3.28 3.10 3.24
CA ASP A 59 3.18 3.04 1.79
C ASP A 59 3.60 4.36 1.16
N PRO A 60 4.87 4.50 0.73
CA PRO A 60 5.31 5.71 0.05
C PRO A 60 4.65 5.84 -1.32
N LEU A 61 4.23 7.06 -1.67
CA LEU A 61 3.67 7.35 -2.99
C LEU A 61 4.78 7.71 -3.98
N PRO A 62 4.60 7.40 -5.27
CA PRO A 62 5.43 8.03 -6.29
C PRO A 62 5.19 9.54 -6.30
N ALA A 63 6.21 10.33 -6.64
CA ALA A 63 6.12 11.79 -6.56
C ALA A 63 5.02 12.40 -7.45
N GLY A 64 4.58 11.69 -8.49
CA GLY A 64 3.50 12.15 -9.38
C GLY A 64 2.09 11.86 -8.88
N PHE A 65 1.95 11.37 -7.63
CA PHE A 65 0.65 10.95 -7.09
C PHE A 65 0.33 11.69 -5.80
N GLU A 66 -0.95 11.75 -5.51
CA GLU A 66 -1.44 12.20 -4.20
C GLU A 66 -2.55 11.26 -3.72
N ILE A 67 -2.78 11.25 -2.41
CA ILE A 67 -3.91 10.53 -1.83
C ILE A 67 -5.17 11.36 -2.11
N ASP A 68 -6.17 10.71 -2.69
CA ASP A 68 -7.43 11.35 -3.03
C ASP A 68 -8.48 10.96 -1.99
N ASN A 69 -9.19 11.97 -1.44
CA ASN A 69 -10.22 11.76 -0.44
C ASN A 69 -9.66 10.91 0.73
N PRO A 70 -8.79 11.48 1.58
CA PRO A 70 -8.00 10.71 2.55
C PRO A 70 -8.86 10.05 3.64
N HIS A 71 -9.25 8.82 3.38
CA HIS A 71 -9.87 7.91 4.33
C HIS A 71 -9.61 6.47 3.89
N LEU A 72 -9.70 5.54 4.83
CA LEU A 72 -9.67 4.12 4.51
C LEU A 72 -10.98 3.69 3.87
N LEU A 73 -10.88 2.90 2.82
CA LEU A 73 -12.06 2.28 2.22
C LEU A 73 -12.47 1.06 3.04
N THR A 74 -13.77 0.88 3.20
CA THR A 74 -14.35 -0.30 3.82
C THR A 74 -15.15 -1.09 2.78
N THR A 75 -15.49 -2.32 3.14
CA THR A 75 -16.28 -3.19 2.26
C THR A 75 -17.55 -2.48 1.80
N GLY A 76 -17.78 -2.45 0.49
CA GLY A 76 -18.98 -1.87 -0.11
C GLY A 76 -18.88 -0.39 -0.48
N GLU A 77 -17.84 0.34 -0.09
CA GLU A 77 -17.68 1.76 -0.45
C GLU A 77 -17.29 1.96 -1.91
N VAL A 78 -16.63 0.98 -2.50
CA VAL A 78 -16.29 0.98 -3.93
C VAL A 78 -16.97 -0.23 -4.55
N GLY A 79 -18.03 0.01 -5.34
CA GLY A 79 -18.96 -1.02 -5.80
C GLY A 79 -18.38 -2.38 -6.15
N ALA A 80 -17.51 -2.47 -7.17
CA ALA A 80 -16.98 -3.75 -7.63
C ALA A 80 -15.90 -4.36 -6.71
N LEU A 81 -15.59 -3.75 -5.58
CA LEU A 81 -14.65 -4.31 -4.59
C LEU A 81 -15.37 -5.16 -3.52
N ASP A 82 -16.54 -5.66 -3.79
CA ASP A 82 -17.32 -6.51 -2.88
C ASP A 82 -16.55 -7.79 -2.49
N TRP A 83 -15.67 -8.27 -3.36
CA TRP A 83 -14.82 -9.44 -3.11
C TRP A 83 -13.69 -9.16 -2.13
N LEU A 84 -13.43 -7.87 -1.81
CA LEU A 84 -12.35 -7.47 -0.94
C LEU A 84 -12.87 -7.33 0.49
N SER A 85 -12.29 -8.09 1.42
CA SER A 85 -12.60 -7.98 2.83
C SER A 85 -11.69 -6.94 3.47
N VAL A 86 -12.18 -5.70 3.60
CA VAL A 86 -11.42 -4.59 4.18
C VAL A 86 -12.13 -4.16 5.47
N ASP A 87 -11.95 -4.96 6.50
CA ASP A 87 -12.58 -4.76 7.81
C ASP A 87 -11.56 -4.48 8.92
N THR A 88 -10.29 -4.28 8.56
CA THR A 88 -9.24 -3.94 9.51
C THR A 88 -9.50 -2.57 10.12
N GLU A 89 -9.46 -2.48 11.44
CA GLU A 89 -9.56 -1.23 12.19
C GLU A 89 -8.19 -0.86 12.74
N PRO A 90 -7.43 0.03 12.05
CA PRO A 90 -6.14 0.48 12.57
C PRO A 90 -6.27 1.28 13.85
N GLN A 91 -5.26 1.21 14.70
CA GLN A 91 -5.17 2.04 15.91
C GLN A 91 -4.93 3.50 15.55
N ASN A 92 -4.21 3.75 14.47
CA ASN A 92 -3.94 5.08 13.97
C ASN A 92 -3.73 5.04 12.46
N VAL A 93 -4.17 6.07 11.75
CA VAL A 93 -4.00 6.21 10.31
C VAL A 93 -3.55 7.64 10.02
N GLU A 94 -2.52 7.78 9.19
CA GLU A 94 -2.05 9.07 8.73
C GLU A 94 -1.98 9.12 7.21
N PHE A 95 -2.59 10.14 6.61
CA PHE A 95 -2.53 10.41 5.18
C PHE A 95 -1.64 11.63 4.98
N LEU A 96 -0.35 11.37 4.71
CA LEU A 96 0.62 12.44 4.51
C LEU A 96 0.72 12.79 3.02
N THR A 97 1.44 13.87 2.71
CA THR A 97 1.58 14.32 1.31
C THR A 97 2.26 13.26 0.44
N ASP A 98 3.21 12.55 0.99
CA ASP A 98 4.07 11.61 0.25
C ASP A 98 3.93 10.16 0.67
N GLN A 99 3.08 9.86 1.65
CA GLN A 99 2.92 8.49 2.11
C GLN A 99 1.65 8.28 2.93
N PHE A 100 1.20 7.04 2.93
CA PHE A 100 0.18 6.53 3.82
C PHE A 100 0.85 5.77 4.96
N ARG A 101 0.35 5.90 6.19
CA ARG A 101 0.85 5.16 7.36
C ARG A 101 -0.30 4.66 8.20
N ALA A 102 -0.15 3.45 8.74
CA ALA A 102 -1.14 2.90 9.68
C ALA A 102 -0.46 2.10 10.78
N ALA A 103 -0.95 2.26 12.00
CA ALA A 103 -0.54 1.44 13.15
C ALA A 103 -1.65 0.42 13.40
N ILE A 104 -1.30 -0.87 13.49
CA ILE A 104 -2.25 -1.98 13.56
C ILE A 104 -1.83 -2.95 14.64
N ASP A 105 -2.77 -3.28 15.54
CA ASP A 105 -2.61 -4.42 16.45
C ASP A 105 -2.98 -5.68 15.69
N GLN A 106 -2.05 -6.63 15.64
CA GLN A 106 -2.21 -7.84 14.84
C GLN A 106 -2.18 -9.07 15.74
N PHE A 107 -3.10 -10.00 15.48
CA PHE A 107 -3.20 -11.28 16.19
C PHE A 107 -3.46 -12.40 15.19
N GLY A 108 -2.88 -13.60 15.46
CA GLY A 108 -3.20 -14.80 14.72
C GLY A 108 -2.54 -14.88 13.35
N THR A 109 -3.25 -15.44 12.38
CA THR A 109 -2.73 -15.77 11.05
C THR A 109 -3.44 -15.04 9.91
N ALA A 110 -4.53 -14.35 10.19
CA ALA A 110 -5.34 -13.71 9.13
C ALA A 110 -4.59 -12.56 8.47
N PRO A 111 -4.60 -12.48 7.14
CA PRO A 111 -4.07 -11.32 6.43
C PRO A 111 -4.81 -10.05 6.82
N ILE A 112 -4.08 -8.94 6.83
CA ILE A 112 -4.60 -7.61 7.09
C ILE A 112 -4.64 -6.86 5.76
N GLN A 113 -5.77 -6.25 5.42
CA GLN A 113 -5.90 -5.46 4.20
C GLN A 113 -6.29 -4.03 4.54
N LEU A 114 -5.64 -3.09 3.86
CA LEU A 114 -5.91 -1.66 3.94
C LEU A 114 -6.08 -1.14 2.52
N ALA A 115 -7.08 -0.30 2.30
CA ALA A 115 -7.34 0.25 0.98
C ALA A 115 -7.59 1.75 1.04
N TYR A 116 -7.06 2.48 0.08
CA TYR A 116 -7.26 3.92 -0.06
C TYR A 116 -7.11 4.33 -1.52
N ILE A 117 -7.56 5.54 -1.86
CA ILE A 117 -7.56 6.03 -3.23
C ILE A 117 -6.37 6.96 -3.47
N VAL A 118 -5.69 6.76 -4.59
CA VAL A 118 -4.65 7.67 -5.09
C VAL A 118 -5.07 8.26 -6.42
N ARG A 119 -4.49 9.42 -6.76
CA ARG A 119 -4.71 10.09 -8.03
C ARG A 119 -3.39 10.51 -8.64
N ALA A 120 -3.22 10.27 -9.93
CA ALA A 120 -2.07 10.77 -10.69
C ALA A 120 -2.27 12.26 -10.95
N VAL A 121 -1.29 13.10 -10.56
CA VAL A 121 -1.44 14.56 -10.62
C VAL A 121 -0.38 15.26 -11.45
N SER A 122 0.81 14.68 -11.58
CA SER A 122 1.92 15.32 -12.30
C SER A 122 2.47 14.39 -13.36
N PRO A 123 2.62 14.84 -14.63
CA PRO A 123 3.27 14.02 -15.65
C PRO A 123 4.77 13.84 -15.36
N GLY A 124 5.31 12.71 -15.76
CA GLY A 124 6.72 12.38 -15.59
C GLY A 124 6.93 10.90 -15.39
N GLN A 125 8.20 10.55 -15.18
CA GLN A 125 8.60 9.19 -14.84
C GLN A 125 9.05 9.19 -13.39
N PHE A 126 8.48 8.31 -12.58
CA PHE A 126 8.70 8.31 -11.14
C PHE A 126 9.10 6.93 -10.66
N HIS A 127 10.01 6.91 -9.69
CA HIS A 127 10.27 5.72 -8.90
C HIS A 127 9.09 5.46 -7.98
N HIS A 128 8.64 4.21 -7.89
CA HIS A 128 7.59 3.79 -6.99
C HIS A 128 8.20 2.99 -5.85
N PRO A 129 8.43 3.62 -4.68
CA PRO A 129 9.08 2.94 -3.56
C PRO A 129 8.26 1.77 -3.03
N ALA A 130 8.92 0.84 -2.36
CA ALA A 130 8.26 -0.31 -1.75
C ALA A 130 7.39 0.12 -0.57
N ALA A 131 6.23 -0.52 -0.44
CA ALA A 131 5.49 -0.53 0.83
C ALA A 131 6.26 -1.38 1.83
N HIS A 132 6.18 -1.04 3.11
CA HIS A 132 6.87 -1.81 4.15
C HIS A 132 6.07 -1.87 5.44
N VAL A 133 6.39 -2.88 6.24
CA VAL A 133 5.77 -3.14 7.55
C VAL A 133 6.84 -3.52 8.54
N GLU A 134 6.70 -3.06 9.77
CA GLU A 134 7.63 -3.36 10.86
C GLU A 134 6.86 -3.51 12.17
N ASP A 135 7.22 -4.53 12.96
CA ASP A 135 6.72 -4.67 14.31
C ASP A 135 7.45 -3.66 15.21
N MET A 136 6.68 -2.79 15.85
CA MET A 136 7.24 -1.71 16.66
C MET A 136 7.93 -2.20 17.93
N TYR A 137 7.55 -3.39 18.42
CA TYR A 137 8.17 -3.99 19.62
C TYR A 137 9.33 -4.90 19.27
N ARG A 138 9.30 -5.49 18.06
CA ARG A 138 10.31 -6.43 17.57
C ARG A 138 10.71 -6.08 16.16
N PRO A 139 11.55 -5.06 15.97
CA PRO A 139 11.87 -4.53 14.63
C PRO A 139 12.53 -5.52 13.68
N GLU A 140 13.06 -6.63 14.18
CA GLU A 140 13.58 -7.73 13.35
C GLU A 140 12.47 -8.40 12.53
N PHE A 141 11.20 -8.29 12.96
CA PHE A 141 10.05 -8.75 12.19
C PHE A 141 9.55 -7.62 11.32
N ARG A 142 9.95 -7.65 10.07
CA ARG A 142 9.64 -6.62 9.08
C ARG A 142 9.62 -7.20 7.68
N ALA A 143 8.95 -6.52 6.77
CA ALA A 143 8.89 -6.90 5.38
C ALA A 143 8.80 -5.68 4.49
N GLN A 144 9.17 -5.87 3.24
CA GLN A 144 9.03 -4.87 2.19
C GLN A 144 8.48 -5.54 0.94
N GLY A 145 7.70 -4.79 0.18
CA GLY A 145 7.19 -5.23 -1.11
C GLY A 145 8.13 -4.91 -2.25
N GLU A 146 7.60 -4.95 -3.45
CA GLU A 146 8.35 -4.66 -4.67
C GLU A 146 8.40 -3.16 -4.93
N THR A 147 9.48 -2.73 -5.59
CA THR A 147 9.59 -1.40 -6.17
C THR A 147 9.27 -1.48 -7.66
N SER A 148 8.91 -0.36 -8.26
CA SER A 148 8.65 -0.29 -9.69
C SER A 148 8.90 1.13 -10.22
N GLN A 149 8.66 1.31 -11.50
CA GLN A 149 8.66 2.61 -12.16
C GLN A 149 7.25 2.87 -12.68
N ILE A 150 6.82 4.10 -12.60
CA ILE A 150 5.52 4.50 -13.11
C ILE A 150 5.64 5.78 -13.94
N GLU A 151 5.02 5.77 -15.12
CA GLU A 151 4.95 6.95 -15.97
C GLU A 151 3.56 7.55 -15.91
N VAL A 152 3.49 8.86 -15.68
CA VAL A 152 2.24 9.63 -15.74
C VAL A 152 2.30 10.46 -17.01
N ILE A 153 1.30 10.31 -17.87
CA ILE A 153 1.18 11.03 -19.13
C ILE A 153 -0.01 11.98 -19.12
N ARG A 154 0.03 12.97 -19.99
CA ARG A 154 -1.06 13.93 -20.17
C ARG A 154 -2.25 13.34 -20.94
#